data_8e53cc6b5c91535ddae6c842dbe58d06
#
_entry.id   8e53cc6b5c91535ddae6c842dbe58d06
#
_cell.length_a   1.000
_cell.length_b   1.000
_cell.length_c   1.000
_cell.angle_alpha   90.00
_cell.angle_beta   90.00
_cell.angle_gamma   90.00
#
_symmetry.space_group_name_H-M   'P 1'
#
loop_
_entity.id
_entity.type
_entity.pdbx_description
1 polymer ?
#
loop_
_entity_poly.entity_id
_entity_poly.type
_entity_poly.pdbx_seq_one_letter_code
_entity_poly.pdbx_strand_id
1 'polypeptide(L)'
;EGWRYQITRPEDGPLAVIRLTEAFGPQNVYVSIYESGSWDDSKEMLADLDRELHRRGVPHRVDMSDVTHRDEMTKADSDKGEGWVDTPRNMRELRRIPYLARLRNKTIQDLLDLHDRGVAFDKVLFLNDVIFSTDDVLNLMDTNGGDFAAACSLDFAKPPLYYDTFALRDIEGRGHV
;
A
#
# COMPACT_ATOMS: atom_id res chain seq x y z
N GLU A 1 13.15 -8.12 -13.69
CA GLU A 1 13.82 -7.22 -12.74
C GLU A 1 12.82 -6.95 -11.63
N GLY A 2 13.06 -7.61 -10.48
CA GLY A 2 12.17 -7.55 -9.34
C GLY A 2 12.15 -6.16 -8.73
N TRP A 3 10.97 -5.67 -8.43
CA TRP A 3 10.76 -4.51 -7.60
C TRP A 3 11.28 -4.86 -6.21
N ARG A 4 12.50 -4.44 -5.90
CA ARG A 4 13.00 -4.49 -4.54
C ARG A 4 12.30 -3.37 -3.79
N TYR A 5 11.47 -3.72 -2.83
CA TYR A 5 11.16 -2.80 -1.75
C TYR A 5 12.48 -2.50 -1.04
N GLN A 6 13.12 -1.41 -1.40
CA GLN A 6 14.21 -0.89 -0.60
C GLN A 6 13.57 -0.23 0.63
N ILE A 7 13.26 -1.06 1.61
CA ILE A 7 13.28 -0.60 2.99
C ILE A 7 14.77 -0.31 3.21
N THR A 8 15.14 0.96 3.17
CA THR A 8 16.55 1.39 3.13
C THR A 8 17.29 1.14 4.43
N ARG A 9 16.58 0.63 5.45
CA ARG A 9 17.12 -0.05 6.62
C ARG A 9 16.12 -1.10 7.08
N PRO A 10 16.54 -2.36 7.26
CA PRO A 10 15.66 -3.43 7.78
C PRO A 10 14.99 -3.06 9.11
N GLU A 11 15.60 -2.17 9.86
CA GLU A 11 15.15 -1.67 11.17
C GLU A 11 14.04 -0.60 11.10
N ASP A 12 13.80 0.05 9.95
CA ASP A 12 12.88 1.20 9.88
C ASP A 12 11.46 0.80 9.41
N GLY A 13 11.28 -0.22 8.59
CA GLY A 13 10.00 -0.53 7.98
C GLY A 13 8.91 -1.00 8.98
N PRO A 14 9.08 -2.14 9.65
CA PRO A 14 8.14 -2.58 10.70
C PRO A 14 8.06 -1.59 11.86
N LEU A 15 9.18 -0.92 12.21
CA LEU A 15 9.23 0.08 13.26
C LEU A 15 8.45 1.35 12.90
N ALA A 16 8.42 1.76 11.63
CA ALA A 16 7.63 2.92 11.21
C ALA A 16 6.13 2.70 11.42
N VAL A 17 5.61 1.52 11.07
CA VAL A 17 4.20 1.16 11.34
C VAL A 17 3.93 1.13 12.85
N ILE A 18 4.81 0.52 13.64
CA ILE A 18 4.66 0.47 15.11
C ILE A 18 4.66 1.89 15.70
N ARG A 19 5.57 2.77 15.30
CA ARG A 19 5.60 4.17 15.77
C ARG A 19 4.33 4.92 15.43
N LEU A 20 3.74 4.68 14.25
CA LEU A 20 2.45 5.27 13.89
C LEU A 20 1.33 4.77 14.81
N THR A 21 1.28 3.46 15.09
CA THR A 21 0.25 2.93 16.00
C THR A 21 0.40 3.47 17.41
N GLU A 22 1.63 3.73 17.86
CA GLU A 22 1.89 4.39 19.14
C GLU A 22 1.44 5.86 19.14
N ALA A 23 1.75 6.59 18.07
CA ALA A 23 1.39 8.01 17.95
C ALA A 23 -0.12 8.24 17.94
N PHE A 24 -0.89 7.38 17.26
CA PHE A 24 -2.36 7.46 17.22
C PHE A 24 -3.05 6.79 18.40
N GLY A 25 -2.36 5.96 19.16
CA GLY A 25 -2.90 5.08 20.19
C GLY A 25 -3.39 3.75 19.62
N PRO A 26 -2.92 2.63 20.18
CA PRO A 26 -3.22 1.28 19.65
C PRO A 26 -4.71 0.97 19.46
N GLN A 27 -5.56 1.55 20.31
CA GLN A 27 -7.01 1.34 20.29
C GLN A 27 -7.74 2.18 19.20
N ASN A 28 -7.06 3.16 18.60
CA ASN A 28 -7.63 4.08 17.62
C ASN A 28 -7.28 3.70 16.18
N VAL A 29 -6.51 2.64 15.98
CA VAL A 29 -6.03 2.22 14.67
C VAL A 29 -6.43 0.78 14.38
N TYR A 30 -6.59 0.49 13.10
CA TYR A 30 -6.62 -0.87 12.55
C TYR A 30 -5.58 -0.95 11.45
N VAL A 31 -4.75 -1.98 11.47
CA VAL A 31 -3.69 -2.18 10.47
C VAL A 31 -4.07 -3.33 9.56
N SER A 32 -4.24 -3.07 8.26
CA SER A 32 -4.49 -4.09 7.24
C SER A 32 -3.32 -4.14 6.27
N ILE A 33 -2.69 -5.30 6.14
CA ILE A 33 -1.55 -5.53 5.26
C ILE A 33 -1.85 -6.73 4.36
N TYR A 34 -1.60 -6.56 3.06
CA TYR A 34 -1.63 -7.65 2.09
C TYR A 34 -0.28 -7.74 1.37
N GLU A 35 0.34 -8.90 1.45
CA GLU A 35 1.57 -9.25 0.76
C GLU A 35 1.28 -10.24 -0.38
N SER A 36 1.86 -10.02 -1.56
CA SER A 36 1.56 -10.77 -2.78
C SER A 36 2.78 -11.56 -3.28
N GLY A 37 3.10 -12.65 -2.59
CA GLY A 37 4.02 -13.67 -3.08
C GLY A 37 5.48 -13.23 -3.22
N SER A 38 6.00 -12.45 -2.28
CA SER A 38 7.43 -12.13 -2.20
C SER A 38 8.26 -13.39 -1.95
N TRP A 39 9.46 -13.40 -2.48
CA TRP A 39 10.46 -14.48 -2.32
C TRP A 39 11.72 -14.03 -1.58
N ASP A 40 11.70 -12.82 -1.04
CA ASP A 40 12.70 -12.27 -0.15
C ASP A 40 12.25 -12.40 1.33
N ASP A 41 12.95 -11.73 2.23
CA ASP A 41 12.68 -11.78 3.67
C ASP A 41 11.41 -11.01 4.08
N SER A 42 10.62 -10.47 3.13
CA SER A 42 9.41 -9.68 3.42
C SER A 42 8.40 -10.43 4.26
N LYS A 43 8.18 -11.73 3.99
CA LYS A 43 7.22 -12.53 4.76
C LYS A 43 7.68 -12.74 6.21
N GLU A 44 8.97 -12.95 6.44
CA GLU A 44 9.54 -13.09 7.79
C GLU A 44 9.39 -11.77 8.56
N MET A 45 9.72 -10.65 7.92
CA MET A 45 9.56 -9.31 8.51
C MET A 45 8.09 -8.99 8.82
N LEU A 46 7.15 -9.38 7.96
CA LEU A 46 5.73 -9.19 8.20
C LEU A 46 5.21 -10.10 9.32
N ALA A 47 5.71 -11.32 9.43
CA ALA A 47 5.39 -12.20 10.56
C ALA A 47 5.90 -11.64 11.90
N ASP A 48 7.06 -10.98 11.89
CA ASP A 48 7.57 -10.28 13.07
C ASP A 48 6.70 -9.08 13.42
N LEU A 49 6.29 -8.29 12.44
CA LEU A 49 5.38 -7.17 12.62
C LEU A 49 4.02 -7.63 13.16
N ASP A 50 3.45 -8.70 12.62
CA ASP A 50 2.19 -9.30 13.08
C ASP A 50 2.26 -9.67 14.57
N ARG A 51 3.35 -10.35 14.99
CA ARG A 51 3.58 -10.67 16.40
C ARG A 51 3.69 -9.44 17.29
N GLU A 52 4.37 -8.40 16.81
CA GLU A 52 4.56 -7.18 17.57
C GLU A 52 3.26 -6.36 17.69
N LEU A 53 2.46 -6.26 16.64
CA LEU A 53 1.14 -5.64 16.66
C LEU A 53 0.21 -6.37 17.64
N HIS A 54 0.21 -7.72 17.59
CA HIS A 54 -0.53 -8.55 18.53
C HIS A 54 -0.11 -8.30 19.99
N ARG A 55 1.19 -8.29 20.28
CA ARG A 55 1.75 -8.04 21.61
C ARG A 55 1.34 -6.67 22.16
N ARG A 56 1.19 -5.68 21.30
CA ARG A 56 0.78 -4.31 21.65
C ARG A 56 -0.72 -4.12 21.72
N GLY A 57 -1.51 -5.12 21.39
CA GLY A 57 -2.96 -5.04 21.38
C GLY A 57 -3.53 -4.16 20.26
N VAL A 58 -2.77 -3.96 19.18
CA VAL A 58 -3.23 -3.24 17.99
C VAL A 58 -4.14 -4.17 17.18
N PRO A 59 -5.40 -3.81 16.90
CA PRO A 59 -6.23 -4.55 15.95
C PRO A 59 -5.61 -4.55 14.56
N HIS A 60 -5.42 -5.72 13.97
CA HIS A 60 -4.73 -5.83 12.68
C HIS A 60 -5.08 -7.11 11.93
N ARG A 61 -4.76 -7.12 10.65
CA ARG A 61 -4.71 -8.30 9.79
C ARG A 61 -3.49 -8.21 8.89
N VAL A 62 -2.69 -9.25 8.87
CA VAL A 62 -1.58 -9.45 7.92
C VAL A 62 -1.89 -10.69 7.10
N ASP A 63 -2.17 -10.48 5.83
CA ASP A 63 -2.51 -11.54 4.87
C ASP A 63 -1.33 -11.72 3.90
N MET A 64 -0.71 -12.90 3.93
CA MET A 64 0.45 -13.24 3.12
C MET A 64 0.08 -14.31 2.09
N SER A 65 0.19 -13.98 0.82
CA SER A 65 -0.09 -14.89 -0.29
C SER A 65 1.16 -15.60 -0.77
N ASP A 66 1.00 -16.87 -1.17
CA ASP A 66 2.06 -17.59 -1.89
C ASP A 66 1.99 -17.39 -3.40
N VAL A 67 0.93 -16.76 -3.90
CA VAL A 67 0.75 -16.49 -5.33
C VAL A 67 1.58 -15.30 -5.74
N THR A 68 2.60 -15.56 -6.54
CA THR A 68 3.48 -14.52 -7.09
C THR A 68 2.86 -13.85 -8.32
N HIS A 69 3.39 -12.69 -8.70
CA HIS A 69 3.03 -12.05 -9.98
C HIS A 69 3.32 -12.98 -11.17
N ARG A 70 4.38 -13.80 -11.08
CA ARG A 70 4.72 -14.77 -12.12
C ARG A 70 3.65 -15.86 -12.25
N ASP A 71 3.12 -16.36 -11.13
CA ASP A 71 2.04 -17.35 -11.14
C ASP A 71 0.78 -16.77 -11.78
N GLU A 72 0.45 -15.51 -11.48
CA GLU A 72 -0.63 -14.80 -12.16
C GLU A 72 -0.40 -14.72 -13.68
N MET A 73 0.82 -14.41 -14.11
CA MET A 73 1.17 -14.29 -15.54
C MET A 73 1.12 -15.64 -16.28
N THR A 74 1.34 -16.75 -15.58
CA THR A 74 1.39 -18.10 -16.17
C THR A 74 0.08 -18.86 -16.09
N LYS A 75 -1.01 -18.23 -15.62
CA LYS A 75 -2.36 -18.84 -15.60
C LYS A 75 -2.79 -19.34 -16.98
N ALA A 76 -3.51 -20.45 -16.99
CA ALA A 76 -4.13 -20.96 -18.20
C ALA A 76 -5.13 -19.94 -18.77
N ASP A 77 -5.35 -19.94 -20.08
CA ASP A 77 -6.24 -18.96 -20.73
C ASP A 77 -7.69 -19.02 -20.21
N SER A 78 -8.14 -20.20 -19.77
CA SER A 78 -9.44 -20.39 -19.10
C SER A 78 -9.57 -19.60 -17.79
N ASP A 79 -8.44 -19.34 -17.11
CA ASP A 79 -8.40 -18.73 -15.77
C ASP A 79 -8.05 -17.24 -15.83
N LYS A 80 -7.82 -16.72 -17.04
CA LYS A 80 -7.53 -15.33 -17.32
C LYS A 80 -8.84 -14.53 -17.38
N GLY A 81 -9.17 -13.87 -16.27
CA GLY A 81 -10.37 -13.05 -16.13
C GLY A 81 -10.15 -11.57 -16.42
N GLU A 82 -10.81 -10.74 -15.64
CA GLU A 82 -10.73 -9.29 -15.75
C GLU A 82 -9.30 -8.77 -15.64
N GLY A 83 -8.97 -7.76 -16.45
CA GLY A 83 -7.63 -7.16 -16.51
C GLY A 83 -6.71 -7.78 -17.57
N TRP A 84 -7.10 -8.89 -18.20
CA TRP A 84 -6.36 -9.47 -19.32
C TRP A 84 -6.86 -8.91 -20.64
N VAL A 85 -5.94 -8.55 -21.53
CA VAL A 85 -6.24 -7.99 -22.85
C VAL A 85 -5.42 -8.69 -23.92
N ASP A 86 -6.01 -8.83 -25.09
CA ASP A 86 -5.31 -9.30 -26.28
C ASP A 86 -4.52 -8.14 -26.88
N THR A 87 -3.23 -8.35 -27.07
CA THR A 87 -2.32 -7.34 -27.63
C THR A 87 -2.13 -7.54 -29.14
N PRO A 88 -1.70 -6.51 -29.87
CA PRO A 88 -1.36 -6.63 -31.30
C PRO A 88 -0.26 -7.67 -31.60
N ARG A 89 0.44 -8.15 -30.58
CA ARG A 89 1.45 -9.22 -30.64
C ARG A 89 0.86 -10.62 -30.61
N ASN A 90 -0.47 -10.75 -30.66
CA ASN A 90 -1.22 -12.00 -30.43
C ASN A 90 -0.89 -12.69 -29.08
N MET A 91 -0.64 -11.89 -28.09
CA MET A 91 -0.40 -12.35 -26.72
C MET A 91 -1.50 -11.81 -25.82
N ARG A 92 -1.99 -12.64 -24.89
CA ARG A 92 -2.90 -12.21 -23.85
C ARG A 92 -2.10 -11.78 -22.63
N GLU A 93 -2.12 -10.47 -22.35
CA GLU A 93 -1.29 -9.84 -21.33
C GLU A 93 -2.14 -9.26 -20.20
N LEU A 94 -1.65 -9.39 -18.95
CA LEU A 94 -2.30 -8.81 -17.79
C LEU A 94 -1.97 -7.32 -17.68
N ARG A 95 -2.99 -6.48 -17.67
CA ARG A 95 -2.82 -5.05 -17.44
C ARG A 95 -2.43 -4.77 -16.00
N ARG A 96 -1.40 -3.95 -15.81
CA ARG A 96 -0.84 -3.62 -14.50
C ARG A 96 -1.85 -2.92 -13.58
N ILE A 97 -2.59 -1.94 -14.10
CA ILE A 97 -3.51 -1.14 -13.28
C ILE A 97 -4.63 -1.99 -12.65
N PRO A 98 -5.40 -2.79 -13.42
CA PRO A 98 -6.40 -3.69 -12.83
C PRO A 98 -5.81 -4.71 -11.86
N TYR A 99 -4.62 -5.22 -12.14
CA TYR A 99 -3.93 -6.15 -11.25
C TYR A 99 -3.62 -5.49 -9.90
N LEU A 100 -2.97 -4.32 -9.90
CA LEU A 100 -2.64 -3.60 -8.67
C LEU A 100 -3.88 -3.13 -7.91
N ALA A 101 -4.93 -2.69 -8.63
CA ALA A 101 -6.20 -2.32 -8.00
C ALA A 101 -6.82 -3.51 -7.25
N ARG A 102 -6.81 -4.70 -7.86
CA ARG A 102 -7.30 -5.93 -7.22
C ARG A 102 -6.53 -6.28 -5.94
N LEU A 103 -5.19 -6.13 -5.94
CA LEU A 103 -4.39 -6.36 -4.74
C LEU A 103 -4.70 -5.34 -3.64
N ARG A 104 -4.79 -4.07 -3.99
CA ARG A 104 -5.12 -2.99 -3.05
C ARG A 104 -6.51 -3.16 -2.45
N ASN A 105 -7.48 -3.59 -3.25
CA ASN A 105 -8.84 -3.83 -2.77
C ASN A 105 -8.92 -4.94 -1.70
N LYS A 106 -7.92 -5.81 -1.59
CA LYS A 106 -7.88 -6.81 -0.51
C LYS A 106 -7.69 -6.17 0.87
N THR A 107 -6.89 -5.12 0.98
CA THR A 107 -6.74 -4.37 2.24
C THR A 107 -7.97 -3.51 2.54
N ILE A 108 -8.62 -2.98 1.50
CA ILE A 108 -9.87 -2.20 1.65
C ILE A 108 -11.04 -3.09 2.12
N GLN A 109 -11.01 -4.38 1.80
CA GLN A 109 -12.06 -5.31 2.25
C GLN A 109 -12.19 -5.34 3.77
N ASP A 110 -11.08 -5.30 4.50
CA ASP A 110 -11.13 -5.25 5.97
C ASP A 110 -11.88 -4.01 6.49
N LEU A 111 -11.68 -2.87 5.84
CA LEU A 111 -12.41 -1.63 6.19
C LEU A 111 -13.92 -1.79 5.99
N LEU A 112 -14.33 -2.41 4.87
CA LEU A 112 -15.74 -2.65 4.56
C LEU A 112 -16.35 -3.64 5.55
N ASP A 113 -15.65 -4.74 5.84
CA ASP A 113 -16.10 -5.76 6.78
C ASP A 113 -16.24 -5.22 8.21
N LEU A 114 -15.38 -4.30 8.62
CA LEU A 114 -15.46 -3.61 9.91
C LEU A 114 -16.60 -2.61 9.93
N HIS A 115 -16.80 -1.87 8.84
CA HIS A 115 -17.94 -0.95 8.70
C HIS A 115 -19.28 -1.68 8.84
N ASP A 116 -19.43 -2.84 8.19
CA ASP A 116 -20.65 -3.66 8.26
C ASP A 116 -20.92 -4.20 9.67
N ARG A 117 -19.88 -4.29 10.50
CA ARG A 117 -19.97 -4.63 11.93
C ARG A 117 -20.20 -3.41 12.84
N GLY A 118 -20.35 -2.21 12.25
CA GLY A 118 -20.61 -0.97 12.99
C GLY A 118 -19.36 -0.26 13.50
N VAL A 119 -18.15 -0.64 13.02
CA VAL A 119 -16.91 0.07 13.32
C VAL A 119 -16.74 1.20 12.30
N ALA A 120 -16.59 2.43 12.78
CA ALA A 120 -16.35 3.60 11.94
C ALA A 120 -14.93 4.12 12.12
N PHE A 121 -14.32 4.56 11.04
CA PHE A 121 -13.05 5.25 11.03
C PHE A 121 -13.20 6.64 10.42
N ASP A 122 -12.57 7.63 11.02
CA ASP A 122 -12.61 9.01 10.55
C ASP A 122 -11.71 9.21 9.32
N LYS A 123 -10.60 8.47 9.26
CA LYS A 123 -9.61 8.58 8.19
C LYS A 123 -9.03 7.22 7.81
N VAL A 124 -8.65 7.11 6.54
CA VAL A 124 -7.93 5.95 5.99
C VAL A 124 -6.58 6.43 5.49
N LEU A 125 -5.50 5.90 6.06
CA LEU A 125 -4.14 6.10 5.57
C LEU A 125 -3.77 4.95 4.65
N PHE A 126 -3.55 5.24 3.38
CA PHE A 126 -3.09 4.26 2.41
C PHE A 126 -1.60 4.44 2.15
N LEU A 127 -0.79 3.49 2.62
CA LEU A 127 0.65 3.49 2.43
C LEU A 127 1.04 2.61 1.24
N ASN A 128 1.87 3.15 0.38
CA ASN A 128 2.55 2.41 -0.68
C ASN A 128 4.01 2.09 -0.26
N ASP A 129 4.82 1.72 -1.22
CA ASP A 129 6.24 1.43 -1.12
C ASP A 129 7.11 2.70 -0.98
N VAL A 130 6.77 3.55 -0.05
CA VAL A 130 7.48 4.81 0.25
C VAL A 130 8.14 4.76 1.63
N ILE A 131 9.26 5.47 1.75
CA ILE A 131 9.90 5.71 3.03
C ILE A 131 9.23 6.93 3.65
N PHE A 132 8.80 6.80 4.88
CA PHE A 132 8.14 7.87 5.62
C PHE A 132 8.57 7.87 7.08
N SER A 133 8.48 9.01 7.71
CA SER A 133 8.56 9.17 9.16
C SER A 133 7.16 9.34 9.75
N THR A 134 7.05 9.17 11.06
CA THR A 134 5.80 9.48 11.77
C THR A 134 5.38 10.93 11.55
N ASP A 135 6.33 11.85 11.55
CA ASP A 135 6.07 13.29 11.36
C ASP A 135 5.53 13.59 9.96
N ASP A 136 6.00 12.90 8.92
CA ASP A 136 5.46 13.05 7.56
C ASP A 136 3.97 12.69 7.51
N VAL A 137 3.58 11.61 8.18
CA VAL A 137 2.18 11.19 8.24
C VAL A 137 1.35 12.15 9.08
N LEU A 138 1.85 12.60 10.23
CA LEU A 138 1.14 13.57 11.07
C LEU A 138 0.93 14.90 10.33
N ASN A 139 1.95 15.39 9.62
CA ASN A 139 1.85 16.60 8.80
C ASN A 139 0.84 16.42 7.65
N LEU A 140 0.83 15.25 6.99
CA LEU A 140 -0.16 14.94 5.96
C LEU A 140 -1.58 14.97 6.52
N MET A 141 -1.77 14.40 7.71
CA MET A 141 -3.07 14.37 8.38
C MET A 141 -3.53 15.73 8.90
N ASP A 142 -2.61 16.66 9.15
CA ASP A 142 -2.92 18.05 9.53
C ASP A 142 -3.22 18.96 8.31
N THR A 143 -3.18 18.42 7.10
CA THR A 143 -3.53 19.17 5.89
C THR A 143 -4.88 19.87 6.07
N ASN A 144 -4.91 21.20 5.85
CA ASN A 144 -6.10 22.03 6.06
C ASN A 144 -6.73 21.89 7.46
N GLY A 145 -5.90 21.71 8.51
CA GLY A 145 -6.38 21.51 9.89
C GLY A 145 -7.13 20.20 10.08
N GLY A 146 -6.83 19.18 9.28
CA GLY A 146 -7.48 17.89 9.29
C GLY A 146 -8.80 17.82 8.51
N ASP A 147 -9.27 18.94 7.95
CA ASP A 147 -10.51 19.02 7.16
C ASP A 147 -10.23 18.86 5.67
N PHE A 148 -10.22 17.62 5.20
CA PHE A 148 -10.01 17.26 3.80
C PHE A 148 -10.76 15.97 3.45
N ALA A 149 -11.22 15.89 2.22
CA ALA A 149 -11.80 14.66 1.68
C ALA A 149 -10.72 13.66 1.24
N ALA A 150 -9.61 14.17 0.69
CA ALA A 150 -8.41 13.39 0.36
C ALA A 150 -7.19 14.31 0.37
N ALA A 151 -6.07 13.79 0.87
CA ALA A 151 -4.77 14.44 0.81
C ALA A 151 -3.72 13.40 0.40
N CYS A 152 -2.72 13.80 -0.38
CA CYS A 152 -1.60 12.94 -0.73
C CYS A 152 -0.29 13.71 -0.60
N SER A 153 0.76 13.00 -0.21
CA SER A 153 2.12 13.52 -0.21
C SER A 153 2.67 13.61 -1.64
N LEU A 154 3.67 14.46 -1.80
CA LEU A 154 4.50 14.49 -3.01
C LEU A 154 5.75 13.65 -2.77
N ASP A 155 6.15 12.91 -3.79
CA ASP A 155 7.35 12.10 -3.75
C ASP A 155 8.49 12.79 -4.53
N PHE A 156 9.69 12.80 -3.94
CA PHE A 156 10.85 13.48 -4.49
C PHE A 156 12.00 12.50 -4.72
N ALA A 157 12.54 12.50 -5.92
CA ALA A 157 13.78 11.77 -6.21
C ALA A 157 14.98 12.46 -5.51
N LYS A 158 15.02 13.79 -5.58
CA LYS A 158 15.97 14.66 -4.89
C LYS A 158 15.32 16.05 -4.83
N PRO A 159 14.89 16.53 -3.66
CA PRO A 159 14.22 17.82 -3.56
C PRO A 159 15.02 18.95 -4.23
N PRO A 160 14.38 19.84 -5.01
CA PRO A 160 12.94 19.91 -5.29
C PRO A 160 12.44 19.09 -6.51
N LEU A 161 13.22 18.12 -7.00
CA LEU A 161 12.88 17.33 -8.19
C LEU A 161 11.90 16.21 -7.81
N TYR A 162 10.71 16.25 -8.36
CA TYR A 162 9.70 15.20 -8.18
C TYR A 162 10.16 13.86 -8.76
N TYR A 163 9.78 12.77 -8.10
CA TYR A 163 10.09 11.42 -8.57
C TYR A 163 9.23 11.03 -9.78
N ASP A 164 7.92 11.18 -9.66
CA ASP A 164 6.97 10.83 -10.73
C ASP A 164 6.42 12.08 -11.39
N THR A 165 7.12 12.56 -12.41
CA THR A 165 6.67 13.70 -13.23
C THR A 165 5.64 13.28 -14.28
N PHE A 166 5.49 11.99 -14.57
CA PHE A 166 4.56 11.51 -15.60
C PHE A 166 3.10 11.69 -15.18
N ALA A 167 2.76 11.39 -13.92
CA ALA A 167 1.41 11.50 -13.40
C ALA A 167 1.09 12.87 -12.80
N LEU A 168 2.14 13.62 -12.41
CA LEU A 168 1.97 14.92 -11.76
C LEU A 168 1.37 15.95 -12.69
N ARG A 169 0.31 16.62 -12.24
CA ARG A 169 -0.37 17.70 -12.95
C ARG A 169 -0.61 18.86 -11.99
N ASP A 170 -0.52 20.07 -12.53
CA ASP A 170 -0.96 21.27 -11.80
C ASP A 170 -2.50 21.39 -11.81
N ILE A 171 -3.01 22.41 -11.13
CA ILE A 171 -4.45 22.67 -11.05
C ILE A 171 -5.10 22.92 -12.42
N GLU A 172 -4.32 23.27 -13.44
CA GLU A 172 -4.77 23.47 -14.81
C GLU A 172 -4.59 22.20 -15.67
N GLY A 173 -4.11 21.10 -15.09
CA GLY A 173 -3.89 19.82 -15.77
C GLY A 173 -2.61 19.76 -16.60
N ARG A 174 -1.70 20.73 -16.45
CA ARG A 174 -0.41 20.75 -17.17
C ARG A 174 0.58 19.81 -16.51
N GLY A 175 1.39 19.11 -17.33
CA GLY A 175 2.49 18.30 -16.85
C GLY A 175 3.63 19.20 -16.34
N HIS A 176 4.27 18.75 -15.27
CA HIS A 176 5.57 19.31 -14.87
C HIS A 176 6.68 18.64 -15.67
N VAL A 177 7.55 19.46 -16.25
CA VAL A 177 8.74 19.04 -17.01
C VAL A 177 9.98 19.35 -16.18
#